data_a6a60ad433a3dc0400dbb1a78b9102eb
#
_entry.id   a6a60ad433a3dc0400dbb1a78b9102eb
#
_cell.length_a   1.000
_cell.length_b   1.000
_cell.length_c   1.000
_cell.angle_alpha   90.00
_cell.angle_beta   90.00
_cell.angle_gamma   90.00
#
_symmetry.space_group_name_H-M   'P 1'
#
loop_
_entity.id
_entity.type
_entity.pdbx_description
1 polymer ?
#
loop_
_entity_poly.entity_id
_entity_poly.type
_entity_poly.pdbx_seq_one_letter_code
_entity_poly.pdbx_strand_id
1 'polypeptide(L)'
;SSQSADRIYVFADSANTALYINGTYVSTINNPGEFYTYNFGDENVIYLSASKPVEVFHMSGYNQQPAGAVIPPIECTGSNEIVFTRSSVTGSQFGLILFTRSGNQGSFSVNPPTFTISSSNFQTVPGTAGEWVYARMGNMSGVNSNTAYRISNSSGLFHLGVLYGNSSNNARYGFFSNFASLNLGPDRTICYGDSTYLDAGAGRESYLWSTGETTSSIWVKDAGTYWVDVTEDLCILSDAIIISHYPSTPVNLGQDVEICEGQTATFDAGAGYVNYLWVPGNVHDQYYTTGTAGTYSVTVEDENGCHYSDTIQLTVHPLPPPKPIKHN
;
A
#
# COMPACT_ATOMS: atom_id res chain seq x y z
N SER A 1 -45.91 -10.77 -1.84
CA SER A 1 -44.84 -10.72 -0.83
C SER A 1 -43.77 -11.72 -1.23
N SER A 2 -42.75 -11.28 -1.93
CA SER A 2 -41.54 -12.06 -2.11
C SER A 2 -40.86 -12.22 -0.77
N GLN A 3 -40.72 -13.42 -0.26
CA GLN A 3 -39.83 -13.68 0.85
C GLN A 3 -38.44 -13.20 0.42
N SER A 4 -37.94 -12.17 1.08
CA SER A 4 -36.60 -11.73 0.79
C SER A 4 -35.65 -12.85 1.20
N ALA A 5 -34.80 -13.28 0.28
CA ALA A 5 -33.74 -14.24 0.58
C ALA A 5 -32.60 -13.58 1.40
N ASP A 6 -32.83 -12.35 1.84
CA ASP A 6 -31.83 -11.55 2.53
C ASP A 6 -31.56 -12.08 3.94
N ARG A 7 -30.36 -12.53 4.15
CA ARG A 7 -29.88 -13.01 5.44
C ARG A 7 -28.38 -12.79 5.58
N ILE A 8 -27.91 -12.70 6.80
CA ILE A 8 -26.48 -12.76 7.10
C ILE A 8 -26.17 -14.03 7.88
N TYR A 9 -24.94 -14.52 7.66
CA TYR A 9 -24.28 -15.51 8.48
C TYR A 9 -23.12 -14.81 9.18
N VAL A 10 -23.09 -14.90 10.50
CA VAL A 10 -22.06 -14.27 11.34
C VAL A 10 -21.23 -15.37 11.97
N PHE A 11 -19.96 -15.42 11.67
CA PHE A 11 -19.00 -16.39 12.18
C PHE A 11 -18.11 -15.72 13.22
N ALA A 12 -17.85 -16.37 14.33
CA ALA A 12 -16.92 -15.91 15.35
C ALA A 12 -15.70 -16.83 15.41
N ASP A 13 -14.53 -16.24 15.51
CA ASP A 13 -13.27 -16.94 15.76
C ASP A 13 -12.96 -17.11 17.26
N SER A 14 -13.72 -16.41 18.11
CA SER A 14 -13.54 -16.36 19.55
C SER A 14 -14.79 -16.77 20.32
N ALA A 15 -14.61 -17.53 21.39
CA ALA A 15 -15.70 -17.96 22.27
C ALA A 15 -16.38 -16.78 22.99
N ASN A 16 -17.67 -16.94 23.32
CA ASN A 16 -18.49 -15.96 24.03
C ASN A 16 -18.55 -14.60 23.33
N THR A 17 -18.79 -14.60 22.02
CA THR A 17 -18.97 -13.40 21.21
C THR A 17 -20.42 -12.98 21.21
N ALA A 18 -20.75 -11.89 21.89
CA ALA A 18 -22.10 -11.32 21.91
C ALA A 18 -22.38 -10.53 20.63
N LEU A 19 -23.61 -10.71 20.08
CA LEU A 19 -24.09 -10.08 18.86
C LEU A 19 -25.22 -9.12 19.14
N TYR A 20 -25.21 -7.99 18.45
CA TYR A 20 -26.23 -6.95 18.54
C TYR A 20 -26.69 -6.56 17.13
N ILE A 21 -28.01 -6.44 16.94
CA ILE A 21 -28.61 -5.91 15.71
C ILE A 21 -29.31 -4.60 16.06
N ASN A 22 -28.98 -3.55 15.33
CA ASN A 22 -29.52 -2.19 15.55
C ASN A 22 -29.40 -1.73 17.02
N GLY A 23 -28.28 -2.10 17.68
CA GLY A 23 -28.02 -1.81 19.09
C GLY A 23 -28.71 -2.74 20.10
N THR A 24 -29.52 -3.69 19.64
CA THR A 24 -30.22 -4.65 20.53
C THR A 24 -29.50 -5.99 20.56
N TYR A 25 -29.23 -6.53 21.73
CA TYR A 25 -28.67 -7.88 21.92
C TYR A 25 -29.58 -8.94 21.28
N VAL A 26 -28.97 -9.83 20.47
CA VAL A 26 -29.72 -10.89 19.77
C VAL A 26 -29.23 -12.30 20.10
N SER A 27 -27.94 -12.51 20.32
CA SER A 27 -27.38 -13.84 20.60
C SER A 27 -25.94 -13.76 21.11
N THR A 28 -25.44 -14.91 21.58
CA THR A 28 -23.99 -15.13 21.83
C THR A 28 -23.55 -16.36 21.10
N ILE A 29 -22.43 -16.25 20.33
CA ILE A 29 -21.76 -17.40 19.75
C ILE A 29 -20.78 -17.92 20.80
N ASN A 30 -21.01 -19.15 21.28
CA ASN A 30 -20.34 -19.68 22.47
C ASN A 30 -18.97 -20.31 22.13
N ASN A 31 -18.80 -20.86 20.93
CA ASN A 31 -17.57 -21.54 20.53
C ASN A 31 -17.03 -20.98 19.21
N PRO A 32 -15.69 -21.00 19.02
CA PRO A 32 -15.07 -20.65 17.73
C PRO A 32 -15.56 -21.57 16.61
N GLY A 33 -15.82 -21.00 15.43
CA GLY A 33 -16.29 -21.72 14.25
C GLY A 33 -17.82 -21.96 14.23
N GLU A 34 -18.54 -21.65 15.30
CA GLU A 34 -20.01 -21.57 15.26
C GLU A 34 -20.45 -20.31 14.53
N PHE A 35 -21.68 -20.31 14.03
CA PHE A 35 -22.25 -19.17 13.35
C PHE A 35 -23.68 -18.88 13.82
N TYR A 36 -24.09 -17.62 13.64
CA TYR A 36 -25.44 -17.14 13.87
C TYR A 36 -26.04 -16.71 12.54
N THR A 37 -27.32 -16.99 12.32
CA THR A 37 -28.06 -16.57 11.13
C THR A 37 -29.11 -15.53 11.50
N TYR A 38 -29.11 -14.41 10.82
CA TYR A 38 -30.15 -13.40 10.92
C TYR A 38 -30.84 -13.22 9.56
N ASN A 39 -32.18 -13.26 9.57
CA ASN A 39 -33.02 -13.01 8.41
C ASN A 39 -33.56 -11.58 8.49
N PHE A 40 -33.44 -10.81 7.43
CA PHE A 40 -33.82 -9.39 7.40
C PHE A 40 -35.35 -9.17 7.55
N GLY A 41 -36.17 -10.14 7.12
CA GLY A 41 -37.62 -9.93 7.10
C GLY A 41 -38.01 -8.77 6.20
N ASP A 42 -38.62 -7.75 6.77
CA ASP A 42 -39.02 -6.51 6.07
C ASP A 42 -38.01 -5.37 6.26
N GLU A 43 -36.91 -5.60 6.95
CA GLU A 43 -35.86 -4.58 7.16
C GLU A 43 -35.09 -4.32 5.86
N ASN A 44 -34.83 -3.05 5.56
CA ASN A 44 -34.07 -2.65 4.39
C ASN A 44 -32.56 -2.59 4.65
N VAL A 45 -32.18 -2.42 5.92
CA VAL A 45 -30.81 -2.29 6.38
C VAL A 45 -30.75 -2.71 7.83
N ILE A 46 -29.66 -3.29 8.24
CA ILE A 46 -29.35 -3.57 9.65
C ILE A 46 -27.95 -3.10 9.97
N TYR A 47 -27.71 -2.75 11.20
CA TYR A 47 -26.38 -2.54 11.77
C TYR A 47 -26.06 -3.71 12.71
N LEU A 48 -25.04 -4.49 12.34
CA LEU A 48 -24.51 -5.57 13.17
C LEU A 48 -23.30 -5.05 13.94
N SER A 49 -23.30 -5.24 15.24
CA SER A 49 -22.10 -5.09 16.07
C SER A 49 -21.87 -6.33 16.92
N ALA A 50 -20.62 -6.57 17.29
CA ALA A 50 -20.23 -7.72 18.09
C ALA A 50 -19.22 -7.33 19.17
N SER A 51 -19.19 -8.07 20.28
CA SER A 51 -18.25 -7.82 21.38
C SER A 51 -16.80 -8.26 21.07
N LYS A 52 -16.61 -9.03 20.00
CA LYS A 52 -15.32 -9.53 19.49
C LYS A 52 -15.37 -9.58 17.97
N PRO A 53 -14.22 -9.67 17.27
CA PRO A 53 -14.18 -9.78 15.81
C PRO A 53 -15.03 -10.91 15.27
N VAL A 54 -15.71 -10.64 14.15
CA VAL A 54 -16.59 -11.58 13.44
C VAL A 54 -16.41 -11.42 11.94
N GLU A 55 -16.61 -12.53 11.21
CA GLU A 55 -16.78 -12.50 9.76
C GLU A 55 -18.26 -12.52 9.41
N VAL A 56 -18.66 -11.73 8.42
CA VAL A 56 -20.04 -11.62 7.98
C VAL A 56 -20.17 -11.99 6.52
N PHE A 57 -20.99 -12.98 6.23
CA PHE A 57 -21.39 -13.31 4.87
C PHE A 57 -22.84 -12.90 4.65
N HIS A 58 -23.07 -11.96 3.73
CA HIS A 58 -24.41 -11.52 3.36
C HIS A 58 -24.90 -12.28 2.12
N MET A 59 -26.05 -12.89 2.25
CA MET A 59 -26.76 -13.55 1.15
C MET A 59 -28.00 -12.73 0.79
N SER A 60 -28.07 -12.28 -0.44
CA SER A 60 -29.20 -11.55 -1.02
C SER A 60 -29.55 -12.11 -2.40
N GLY A 61 -30.71 -11.78 -2.94
CA GLY A 61 -31.08 -12.25 -4.26
C GLY A 61 -32.55 -12.01 -4.63
N TYR A 62 -32.91 -12.60 -5.77
CA TYR A 62 -34.27 -12.55 -6.29
C TYR A 62 -34.92 -13.94 -6.21
N ASN A 63 -36.00 -14.09 -5.41
CA ASN A 63 -36.70 -15.34 -5.21
C ASN A 63 -35.77 -16.52 -4.83
N GLN A 64 -35.66 -17.51 -5.72
CA GLN A 64 -34.86 -18.71 -5.50
C GLN A 64 -33.42 -18.61 -6.05
N GLN A 65 -32.97 -17.42 -6.41
CA GLN A 65 -31.64 -17.16 -6.97
C GLN A 65 -30.80 -16.33 -5.99
N PRO A 66 -30.22 -16.93 -4.95
CA PRO A 66 -29.39 -16.21 -4.01
C PRO A 66 -28.01 -15.91 -4.62
N ALA A 67 -27.47 -14.79 -4.23
CA ALA A 67 -26.07 -14.43 -4.40
C ALA A 67 -25.53 -13.92 -3.05
N GLY A 68 -24.24 -14.00 -2.84
CA GLY A 68 -23.67 -13.58 -1.57
C GLY A 68 -22.30 -12.95 -1.70
N ALA A 69 -21.93 -12.22 -0.68
CA ALA A 69 -20.61 -11.60 -0.55
C ALA A 69 -20.19 -11.55 0.93
N VAL A 70 -18.90 -11.61 1.17
CA VAL A 70 -18.31 -11.25 2.46
C VAL A 70 -18.46 -9.74 2.63
N ILE A 71 -18.96 -9.32 3.78
CA ILE A 71 -19.15 -7.92 4.10
C ILE A 71 -18.03 -7.49 5.04
N PRO A 72 -17.16 -6.56 4.62
CA PRO A 72 -16.18 -5.99 5.53
C PRO A 72 -16.85 -5.12 6.59
N PRO A 73 -16.17 -4.83 7.72
CA PRO A 73 -16.67 -3.85 8.67
C PRO A 73 -16.85 -2.50 7.97
N ILE A 74 -17.84 -1.72 8.38
CA ILE A 74 -18.04 -0.38 7.83
C ILE A 74 -17.06 0.64 8.41
N GLU A 75 -16.49 0.34 9.55
CA GLU A 75 -15.40 1.12 10.13
C GLU A 75 -14.05 0.58 9.64
N CYS A 76 -13.08 1.45 9.45
CA CYS A 76 -11.73 1.10 8.97
C CYS A 76 -11.67 0.52 7.55
N THR A 77 -12.74 0.61 6.79
CA THR A 77 -12.79 0.15 5.39
C THR A 77 -13.60 1.14 4.55
N GLY A 78 -13.61 0.96 3.25
CA GLY A 78 -14.28 1.84 2.31
C GLY A 78 -13.32 2.36 1.24
N SER A 79 -13.85 3.12 0.30
CA SER A 79 -13.09 3.76 -0.76
C SER A 79 -13.68 5.13 -1.06
N ASN A 80 -12.85 6.09 -1.43
CA ASN A 80 -13.30 7.36 -1.99
C ASN A 80 -13.62 7.25 -3.49
N GLU A 81 -13.24 6.12 -4.11
CA GLU A 81 -13.52 5.82 -5.51
C GLU A 81 -13.71 4.32 -5.73
N ILE A 82 -14.78 3.94 -6.42
CA ILE A 82 -15.09 2.56 -6.79
C ILE A 82 -15.46 2.50 -8.27
N VAL A 83 -14.88 1.52 -8.99
CA VAL A 83 -15.21 1.24 -10.39
C VAL A 83 -15.93 -0.09 -10.47
N PHE A 84 -17.06 -0.14 -11.16
CA PHE A 84 -17.80 -1.37 -11.41
C PHE A 84 -18.33 -1.42 -12.85
N THR A 85 -18.70 -2.60 -13.30
CA THR A 85 -19.32 -2.83 -14.62
C THR A 85 -20.64 -3.58 -14.44
N ARG A 86 -21.68 -3.18 -15.14
CA ARG A 86 -22.90 -3.97 -15.24
C ARG A 86 -22.74 -5.05 -16.30
N SER A 87 -23.09 -6.29 -15.96
CA SER A 87 -23.10 -7.41 -16.92
C SER A 87 -24.25 -7.27 -17.94
N SER A 88 -24.09 -7.87 -19.11
CA SER A 88 -25.02 -7.82 -20.24
C SER A 88 -26.23 -8.79 -20.14
N VAL A 89 -26.59 -9.24 -18.94
CA VAL A 89 -27.73 -10.16 -18.78
C VAL A 89 -29.03 -9.44 -19.11
N THR A 90 -29.70 -9.88 -20.16
CA THR A 90 -30.95 -9.30 -20.67
C THR A 90 -32.07 -9.44 -19.64
N GLY A 91 -32.86 -8.37 -19.45
CA GLY A 91 -34.02 -8.35 -18.55
C GLY A 91 -33.69 -8.32 -17.06
N SER A 92 -32.41 -8.14 -16.68
CA SER A 92 -32.04 -8.03 -15.26
C SER A 92 -32.29 -6.62 -14.72
N GLN A 93 -32.87 -6.56 -13.53
CA GLN A 93 -32.91 -5.34 -12.73
C GLN A 93 -31.53 -5.06 -12.15
N PHE A 94 -31.21 -3.79 -11.95
CA PHE A 94 -29.94 -3.37 -11.40
C PHE A 94 -30.20 -2.42 -10.23
N GLY A 95 -29.44 -2.59 -9.15
CA GLY A 95 -29.51 -1.73 -7.98
C GLY A 95 -28.15 -1.53 -7.33
N LEU A 96 -28.02 -0.40 -6.65
CA LEU A 96 -26.88 -0.04 -5.83
C LEU A 96 -27.30 0.13 -4.38
N ILE A 97 -26.41 -0.24 -3.47
CA ILE A 97 -26.52 0.04 -2.04
C ILE A 97 -25.23 0.77 -1.67
N LEU A 98 -25.36 1.96 -1.08
CA LEU A 98 -24.21 2.76 -0.65
C LEU A 98 -24.30 2.99 0.86
N PHE A 99 -23.16 2.98 1.53
CA PHE A 99 -23.00 3.40 2.91
C PHE A 99 -21.88 4.43 3.00
N THR A 100 -22.08 5.48 3.79
CA THR A 100 -21.05 6.48 4.08
C THR A 100 -21.31 7.14 5.43
N ARG A 101 -20.31 7.83 5.97
CA ARG A 101 -20.50 8.66 7.17
C ARG A 101 -21.50 9.79 6.91
N SER A 102 -22.28 10.11 7.91
CA SER A 102 -23.20 11.27 7.89
C SER A 102 -22.38 12.55 7.64
N GLY A 103 -22.85 13.38 6.71
CA GLY A 103 -22.14 14.54 6.23
C GLY A 103 -21.50 14.36 4.84
N ASN A 104 -21.16 13.14 4.44
CA ASN A 104 -20.49 12.84 3.16
C ASN A 104 -21.47 12.61 1.99
N GLN A 105 -22.77 12.44 2.26
CA GLN A 105 -23.77 12.02 1.27
C GLN A 105 -24.03 13.04 0.14
N GLY A 106 -23.54 14.27 0.26
CA GLY A 106 -23.71 15.33 -0.76
C GLY A 106 -22.60 15.39 -1.81
N SER A 107 -21.53 14.63 -1.68
CA SER A 107 -20.27 14.80 -2.44
C SER A 107 -20.00 13.69 -3.46
N PHE A 108 -21.03 12.92 -3.82
CA PHE A 108 -20.91 11.87 -4.82
C PHE A 108 -20.88 12.39 -6.24
N SER A 109 -20.01 11.83 -7.07
CA SER A 109 -19.98 12.00 -8.52
C SER A 109 -19.98 10.65 -9.25
N VAL A 110 -20.50 10.63 -10.48
CA VAL A 110 -20.60 9.42 -11.30
C VAL A 110 -20.04 9.72 -12.69
N ASN A 111 -19.19 8.84 -13.21
CA ASN A 111 -18.63 8.94 -14.55
C ASN A 111 -18.74 7.59 -15.29
N PRO A 112 -19.40 7.48 -16.49
CA PRO A 112 -20.14 8.55 -17.16
C PRO A 112 -21.39 8.99 -16.37
N PRO A 113 -21.82 10.24 -16.47
CA PRO A 113 -22.89 10.82 -15.65
C PRO A 113 -24.29 10.45 -16.15
N THR A 114 -24.59 9.15 -16.25
CA THR A 114 -25.87 8.64 -16.74
C THR A 114 -26.94 8.49 -15.65
N PHE A 115 -26.53 8.61 -14.40
CA PHE A 115 -27.38 8.66 -13.20
C PHE A 115 -26.74 9.54 -12.13
N THR A 116 -27.51 9.92 -11.13
CA THR A 116 -27.06 10.74 -10.02
C THR A 116 -27.26 10.06 -8.67
N ILE A 117 -26.37 10.31 -7.73
CA ILE A 117 -26.50 9.94 -6.33
C ILE A 117 -26.75 11.22 -5.55
N SER A 118 -28.01 11.46 -5.19
CA SER A 118 -28.43 12.66 -4.46
C SER A 118 -28.37 12.43 -2.96
N SER A 119 -28.07 13.47 -2.17
CA SER A 119 -28.16 13.42 -0.71
C SER A 119 -29.55 13.00 -0.21
N SER A 120 -30.60 13.31 -0.97
CA SER A 120 -31.98 12.89 -0.67
C SER A 120 -32.24 11.38 -0.79
N ASN A 121 -31.35 10.64 -1.40
CA ASN A 121 -31.43 9.16 -1.45
C ASN A 121 -31.05 8.49 -0.13
N PHE A 122 -30.37 9.21 0.74
CA PHE A 122 -29.79 8.64 1.94
C PHE A 122 -30.73 8.71 3.15
N GLN A 123 -30.70 7.65 3.93
CA GLN A 123 -31.41 7.50 5.20
C GLN A 123 -30.41 7.07 6.27
N THR A 124 -30.73 7.36 7.53
CA THR A 124 -29.90 6.95 8.67
C THR A 124 -29.92 5.42 8.84
N VAL A 125 -28.77 4.83 9.10
CA VAL A 125 -28.66 3.42 9.49
C VAL A 125 -29.11 3.26 10.94
N PRO A 126 -30.10 2.40 11.23
CA PRO A 126 -30.57 2.17 12.60
C PRO A 126 -29.42 1.67 13.51
N GLY A 127 -29.43 2.11 14.78
CA GLY A 127 -28.45 1.66 15.76
C GLY A 127 -27.08 2.33 15.71
N THR A 128 -26.84 3.25 14.77
CA THR A 128 -25.56 3.98 14.63
C THR A 128 -25.58 5.39 15.21
N ALA A 129 -26.58 5.75 16.00
CA ALA A 129 -26.77 7.11 16.54
C ALA A 129 -26.73 8.24 15.49
N GLY A 130 -26.97 7.92 14.22
CA GLY A 130 -26.93 8.89 13.11
C GLY A 130 -25.56 9.07 12.47
N GLU A 131 -24.56 8.34 12.89
CA GLU A 131 -23.20 8.43 12.33
C GLU A 131 -23.10 7.90 10.90
N TRP A 132 -23.92 6.90 10.55
CA TRP A 132 -23.94 6.28 9.24
C TRP A 132 -25.25 6.48 8.51
N VAL A 133 -25.12 6.70 7.21
CA VAL A 133 -26.25 6.81 6.27
C VAL A 133 -26.10 5.83 5.12
N TYR A 134 -27.25 5.37 4.61
CA TYR A 134 -27.28 4.47 3.47
C TYR A 134 -28.23 4.95 2.39
N ALA A 135 -27.93 4.62 1.14
CA ALA A 135 -28.84 4.79 0.00
C ALA A 135 -29.09 3.45 -0.66
N ARG A 136 -30.36 3.12 -0.91
CA ARG A 136 -30.76 1.95 -1.69
C ARG A 136 -31.43 2.43 -2.98
N MET A 137 -30.77 2.22 -4.10
CA MET A 137 -31.21 2.63 -5.43
C MET A 137 -31.54 1.38 -6.25
N GLY A 138 -32.83 1.08 -6.39
CA GLY A 138 -33.32 -0.09 -7.14
C GLY A 138 -33.83 0.28 -8.54
N ASN A 139 -33.93 -0.72 -9.43
CA ASN A 139 -34.48 -0.57 -10.77
C ASN A 139 -33.86 0.57 -11.61
N MET A 140 -32.55 0.75 -11.51
CA MET A 140 -31.82 1.83 -12.16
C MET A 140 -31.81 1.65 -13.68
N SER A 141 -32.39 2.60 -14.41
CA SER A 141 -32.44 2.62 -15.88
C SER A 141 -31.20 3.23 -16.54
N GLY A 142 -30.48 4.08 -15.83
CA GLY A 142 -29.31 4.81 -16.37
C GLY A 142 -28.00 4.04 -16.40
N VAL A 143 -27.97 2.78 -15.91
CA VAL A 143 -26.75 1.95 -15.87
C VAL A 143 -26.74 1.00 -17.06
N ASN A 144 -25.94 1.32 -18.08
CA ASN A 144 -25.82 0.53 -19.30
C ASN A 144 -24.93 -0.71 -19.07
N SER A 145 -25.25 -1.82 -19.73
CA SER A 145 -24.38 -3.01 -19.71
C SER A 145 -23.08 -2.77 -20.47
N ASN A 146 -22.03 -3.48 -20.07
CA ASN A 146 -20.68 -3.41 -20.64
C ASN A 146 -20.03 -2.02 -20.58
N THR A 147 -20.51 -1.16 -19.69
CA THR A 147 -19.94 0.16 -19.43
C THR A 147 -19.33 0.16 -18.03
N ALA A 148 -18.10 0.60 -17.92
CA ALA A 148 -17.47 0.83 -16.64
C ALA A 148 -17.98 2.15 -16.04
N TYR A 149 -18.44 2.10 -14.81
CA TYR A 149 -18.89 3.26 -14.03
C TYR A 149 -17.92 3.49 -12.90
N ARG A 150 -17.53 4.75 -12.74
CA ARG A 150 -16.73 5.23 -11.61
C ARG A 150 -17.63 6.05 -10.71
N ILE A 151 -17.73 5.66 -9.44
CA ILE A 151 -18.37 6.46 -8.39
C ILE A 151 -17.26 6.99 -7.51
N SER A 152 -17.24 8.29 -7.26
CA SER A 152 -16.30 8.96 -6.37
C SER A 152 -17.03 9.81 -5.34
N ASN A 153 -16.45 9.93 -4.14
CA ASN A 153 -16.91 10.83 -3.10
C ASN A 153 -15.73 11.70 -2.64
N SER A 154 -15.87 13.02 -2.77
CA SER A 154 -14.78 13.96 -2.44
C SER A 154 -14.68 14.31 -0.96
N SER A 155 -15.65 13.90 -0.13
CA SER A 155 -15.70 14.24 1.30
C SER A 155 -15.34 13.08 2.22
N GLY A 156 -15.28 11.84 1.73
CA GLY A 156 -14.93 10.70 2.58
C GLY A 156 -15.12 9.35 1.92
N LEU A 157 -14.92 8.32 2.71
CA LEU A 157 -15.01 6.94 2.27
C LEU A 157 -16.47 6.50 2.14
N PHE A 158 -16.71 5.53 1.26
CA PHE A 158 -18.00 4.87 1.12
C PHE A 158 -17.84 3.40 0.75
N HIS A 159 -18.90 2.65 0.99
CA HIS A 159 -19.04 1.24 0.59
C HIS A 159 -20.10 1.14 -0.48
N LEU A 160 -19.90 0.23 -1.43
CA LEU A 160 -20.82 0.00 -2.53
C LEU A 160 -21.21 -1.48 -2.62
N GLY A 161 -22.48 -1.76 -2.50
CA GLY A 161 -23.09 -3.03 -2.88
C GLY A 161 -23.73 -2.90 -4.26
N VAL A 162 -23.52 -3.90 -5.12
CA VAL A 162 -24.13 -4.00 -6.45
C VAL A 162 -24.96 -5.27 -6.52
N LEU A 163 -26.24 -5.14 -6.82
CA LEU A 163 -27.15 -6.26 -6.98
C LEU A 163 -27.81 -6.20 -8.36
N TYR A 164 -27.73 -7.26 -9.12
CA TYR A 164 -28.46 -7.39 -10.36
C TYR A 164 -28.91 -8.83 -10.62
N GLY A 165 -30.03 -8.95 -11.31
CA GLY A 165 -30.68 -10.23 -11.59
C GLY A 165 -32.16 -10.04 -11.90
N ASN A 166 -32.86 -11.15 -12.05
CA ASN A 166 -34.32 -11.21 -12.13
C ASN A 166 -34.82 -12.49 -11.48
N SER A 167 -36.12 -12.61 -11.34
CA SER A 167 -36.78 -13.79 -10.75
C SER A 167 -36.54 -15.11 -11.48
N SER A 168 -36.05 -15.07 -12.72
CA SER A 168 -35.89 -16.24 -13.59
C SER A 168 -34.43 -16.57 -13.89
N ASN A 169 -33.51 -15.61 -13.76
CA ASN A 169 -32.10 -15.77 -14.17
C ASN A 169 -31.12 -15.04 -13.25
N ASN A 170 -30.17 -15.80 -12.71
CA ASN A 170 -28.88 -15.36 -12.26
C ASN A 170 -28.84 -14.06 -11.42
N ALA A 171 -29.27 -14.13 -10.17
CA ALA A 171 -28.94 -13.09 -9.21
C ALA A 171 -27.42 -13.02 -9.04
N ARG A 172 -26.87 -11.80 -9.06
CA ARG A 172 -25.48 -11.53 -8.76
C ARG A 172 -25.39 -10.38 -7.76
N TYR A 173 -24.58 -10.59 -6.77
CA TYR A 173 -24.32 -9.62 -5.72
C TYR A 173 -22.80 -9.46 -5.57
N GLY A 174 -22.34 -8.23 -5.55
CA GLY A 174 -20.96 -7.88 -5.24
C GLY A 174 -20.95 -6.75 -4.25
N PHE A 175 -20.08 -6.84 -3.28
CA PHE A 175 -19.82 -5.76 -2.34
C PHE A 175 -18.41 -5.27 -2.60
N PHE A 176 -18.27 -3.97 -2.85
CA PHE A 176 -17.01 -3.31 -3.12
C PHE A 176 -16.69 -2.39 -1.95
N SER A 177 -15.68 -2.76 -1.25
CA SER A 177 -15.05 -1.91 -0.24
C SER A 177 -13.57 -2.23 -0.33
N ASN A 178 -12.75 -1.23 -0.49
CA ASN A 178 -11.35 -1.44 -0.19
C ASN A 178 -11.28 -1.67 1.32
N PHE A 179 -10.72 -2.81 1.70
CA PHE A 179 -10.04 -2.85 2.98
C PHE A 179 -9.00 -1.75 2.86
N ALA A 180 -9.14 -0.68 3.64
CA ALA A 180 -8.13 0.36 3.66
C ALA A 180 -6.82 -0.32 4.07
N SER A 181 -6.05 -0.74 3.09
CA SER A 181 -4.75 -1.35 3.31
C SER A 181 -3.74 -0.23 3.17
N LEU A 182 -3.09 0.08 4.24
CA LEU A 182 -1.83 0.79 4.19
C LEU A 182 -0.81 -0.17 3.56
N ASN A 183 -0.02 0.28 2.61
CA ASN A 183 0.96 -0.55 1.93
C ASN A 183 2.19 0.28 1.58
N LEU A 184 3.27 0.06 2.32
CA LEU A 184 4.59 0.68 2.10
C LEU A 184 5.38 0.02 0.95
N GLY A 185 4.81 -1.03 0.36
CA GLY A 185 5.44 -1.81 -0.68
C GLY A 185 6.30 -2.96 -0.14
N PRO A 186 7.02 -3.68 -1.01
CA PRO A 186 7.88 -4.78 -0.62
C PRO A 186 9.13 -4.28 0.10
N ASP A 187 9.75 -5.16 0.89
CA ASP A 187 11.05 -4.94 1.50
C ASP A 187 12.08 -4.48 0.46
N ARG A 188 13.00 -3.60 0.87
CA ARG A 188 13.98 -2.98 -0.02
C ARG A 188 15.39 -3.19 0.50
N THR A 189 16.31 -3.40 -0.44
CA THR A 189 17.76 -3.39 -0.16
C THR A 189 18.37 -2.19 -0.87
N ILE A 190 19.14 -1.38 -0.15
CA ILE A 190 19.78 -0.16 -0.65
C ILE A 190 21.29 -0.20 -0.39
N CYS A 191 22.04 0.61 -1.07
CA CYS A 191 23.47 0.75 -0.81
C CYS A 191 23.72 1.44 0.53
N TYR A 192 24.83 1.09 1.18
CA TYR A 192 25.21 1.77 2.41
C TYR A 192 25.47 3.25 2.15
N GLY A 193 24.80 4.12 2.93
CA GLY A 193 24.88 5.58 2.77
C GLY A 193 23.78 6.18 1.89
N ASP A 194 23.09 5.38 1.09
CA ASP A 194 21.92 5.80 0.34
C ASP A 194 20.68 5.97 1.24
N SER A 195 19.67 6.59 0.69
CA SER A 195 18.37 6.75 1.35
C SER A 195 17.23 6.30 0.44
N THR A 196 16.15 5.84 1.04
CA THR A 196 14.91 5.49 0.34
C THR A 196 13.72 6.23 0.91
N TYR A 197 12.75 6.52 0.04
CA TYR A 197 11.53 7.23 0.39
C TYR A 197 10.42 6.24 0.73
N LEU A 198 9.78 6.43 1.89
CA LEU A 198 8.61 5.69 2.35
C LEU A 198 7.41 6.63 2.36
N ASP A 199 6.30 6.20 1.77
CA ASP A 199 5.08 7.00 1.62
C ASP A 199 3.87 6.20 2.09
N ALA A 200 3.20 6.70 3.13
CA ALA A 200 1.98 6.16 3.68
C ALA A 200 0.71 6.73 3.01
N GLY A 201 0.88 7.55 1.96
CA GLY A 201 -0.20 8.25 1.28
C GLY A 201 -0.67 9.50 2.01
N ALA A 202 -1.03 10.53 1.26
CA ALA A 202 -1.51 11.79 1.81
C ALA A 202 -3.01 11.75 2.16
N GLY A 203 -3.47 12.70 2.99
CA GLY A 203 -4.90 12.95 3.24
C GLY A 203 -5.50 12.17 4.39
N ARG A 204 -4.70 11.55 5.26
CA ARG A 204 -5.13 10.89 6.50
C ARG A 204 -5.14 11.88 7.67
N GLU A 205 -5.84 11.55 8.75
CA GLU A 205 -5.95 12.42 9.94
C GLU A 205 -4.62 12.57 10.68
N SER A 206 -3.88 11.48 10.85
CA SER A 206 -2.57 11.50 11.50
C SER A 206 -1.69 10.34 11.07
N TYR A 207 -0.39 10.50 11.28
CA TYR A 207 0.66 9.52 11.03
C TYR A 207 1.56 9.41 12.24
N LEU A 208 2.04 8.22 12.53
CA LEU A 208 3.09 7.98 13.52
C LEU A 208 4.04 6.91 12.99
N TRP A 209 5.23 7.33 12.60
CA TRP A 209 6.28 6.42 12.16
C TRP A 209 7.07 5.85 13.35
N SER A 210 7.68 4.69 13.14
CA SER A 210 8.60 4.07 14.11
C SER A 210 9.77 4.97 14.50
N THR A 211 10.10 5.94 13.67
CA THR A 211 11.13 6.96 13.86
C THR A 211 10.65 8.16 14.68
N GLY A 212 9.33 8.25 14.93
CA GLY A 212 8.67 9.34 15.65
C GLY A 212 8.18 10.50 14.78
N GLU A 213 8.41 10.48 13.45
CA GLU A 213 7.85 11.46 12.54
C GLU A 213 6.33 11.28 12.40
N THR A 214 5.65 12.40 12.08
CA THR A 214 4.19 12.47 11.92
C THR A 214 3.75 12.98 10.55
N THR A 215 4.64 12.94 9.57
CA THR A 215 4.37 13.31 8.18
C THR A 215 3.83 12.13 7.39
N SER A 216 3.14 12.39 6.28
CA SER A 216 2.63 11.32 5.40
C SER A 216 3.74 10.45 4.79
N SER A 217 4.98 10.90 4.83
CA SER A 217 6.12 10.24 4.22
C SER A 217 7.41 10.62 4.93
N ILE A 218 8.43 9.74 4.84
CA ILE A 218 9.75 9.92 5.43
C ILE A 218 10.87 9.44 4.51
N TRP A 219 12.10 9.95 4.72
CA TRP A 219 13.31 9.40 4.13
C TRP A 219 14.06 8.60 5.19
N VAL A 220 14.48 7.38 4.84
CA VAL A 220 15.24 6.50 5.71
C VAL A 220 16.51 6.02 5.02
N LYS A 221 17.59 5.84 5.78
CA LYS A 221 18.90 5.42 5.27
C LYS A 221 19.47 4.21 6.00
N ASP A 222 19.08 3.98 7.25
CA ASP A 222 19.63 2.90 8.06
C ASP A 222 18.85 1.60 7.82
N ALA A 223 19.53 0.47 7.89
CA ALA A 223 18.86 -0.83 7.84
C ALA A 223 18.00 -1.02 9.11
N GLY A 224 16.80 -1.55 8.93
CA GLY A 224 15.87 -1.76 10.04
C GLY A 224 14.46 -2.03 9.57
N THR A 225 13.57 -2.28 10.52
CA THR A 225 12.14 -2.38 10.27
C THR A 225 11.50 -1.02 10.55
N TYR A 226 10.87 -0.46 9.53
CA TYR A 226 10.11 0.78 9.60
C TYR A 226 8.64 0.45 9.52
N TRP A 227 7.87 0.96 10.47
CA TRP A 227 6.42 0.83 10.47
C TRP A 227 5.81 2.23 10.60
N VAL A 228 4.56 2.34 10.16
CA VAL A 228 3.75 3.53 10.35
C VAL A 228 2.35 3.15 10.78
N ASP A 229 1.85 3.85 11.78
CA ASP A 229 0.44 3.85 12.18
C ASP A 229 -0.22 5.09 11.59
N VAL A 230 -1.30 4.87 10.87
CA VAL A 230 -2.09 5.93 10.23
C VAL A 230 -3.47 5.92 10.83
N THR A 231 -3.92 7.06 11.37
CA THR A 231 -5.28 7.20 11.90
C THR A 231 -6.21 7.78 10.84
N GLU A 232 -7.38 7.17 10.71
CA GLU A 232 -8.48 7.64 9.87
C GLU A 232 -9.81 7.20 10.50
N ASP A 233 -10.71 8.16 10.77
CA ASP A 233 -12.05 7.89 11.35
C ASP A 233 -12.04 6.95 12.59
N LEU A 234 -11.17 7.16 13.54
CA LEU A 234 -10.95 6.33 14.74
C LEU A 234 -10.27 4.98 14.49
N CYS A 235 -9.83 4.73 13.27
CA CYS A 235 -9.12 3.51 12.89
C CYS A 235 -7.64 3.74 12.83
N ILE A 236 -6.87 2.77 13.29
CA ILE A 236 -5.43 2.73 13.11
C ILE A 236 -5.12 1.65 12.07
N LEU A 237 -4.55 2.08 10.96
CA LEU A 237 -4.00 1.20 9.94
C LEU A 237 -2.50 1.16 10.11
N SER A 238 -1.94 -0.03 10.13
CA SER A 238 -0.48 -0.20 10.29
C SER A 238 0.07 -1.01 9.14
N ASP A 239 1.27 -0.66 8.71
CA ASP A 239 2.09 -1.48 7.83
C ASP A 239 3.57 -1.32 8.17
N ALA A 240 4.37 -2.29 7.76
CA ALA A 240 5.80 -2.32 8.03
C ALA A 240 6.59 -2.78 6.81
N ILE A 241 7.77 -2.22 6.65
CA ILE A 241 8.73 -2.55 5.59
C ILE A 241 10.11 -2.77 6.20
N ILE A 242 10.85 -3.74 5.69
CA ILE A 242 12.23 -3.98 6.07
C ILE A 242 13.16 -3.30 5.06
N ILE A 243 14.06 -2.46 5.55
CA ILE A 243 15.16 -1.90 4.78
C ILE A 243 16.42 -2.65 5.15
N SER A 244 17.13 -3.15 4.16
CA SER A 244 18.42 -3.84 4.31
C SER A 244 19.49 -3.10 3.51
N HIS A 245 20.75 -3.33 3.84
CA HIS A 245 21.87 -2.87 3.01
C HIS A 245 22.47 -4.03 2.22
N TYR A 246 22.89 -3.75 0.99
CA TYR A 246 23.77 -4.68 0.29
C TYR A 246 25.06 -4.88 1.07
N PRO A 247 25.68 -6.05 1.01
CA PRO A 247 26.99 -6.28 1.61
C PRO A 247 27.98 -5.23 1.10
N SER A 248 28.67 -4.54 2.01
CA SER A 248 29.65 -3.52 1.64
C SER A 248 30.95 -4.20 1.16
N THR A 249 31.41 -3.82 -0.02
CA THR A 249 32.69 -4.25 -0.61
C THR A 249 33.55 -3.02 -0.89
N PRO A 250 34.06 -2.32 0.15
CA PRO A 250 34.79 -1.09 -0.05
C PRO A 250 36.11 -1.34 -0.80
N VAL A 251 36.43 -0.50 -1.78
CA VAL A 251 37.73 -0.46 -2.42
C VAL A 251 38.79 0.05 -1.43
N ASN A 252 40.00 -0.52 -1.50
CA ASN A 252 41.13 -0.11 -0.66
C ASN A 252 42.41 -0.13 -1.50
N LEU A 253 42.97 1.05 -1.75
CA LEU A 253 44.21 1.24 -2.54
C LEU A 253 45.47 1.04 -1.70
N GLY A 254 45.35 0.82 -0.41
CA GLY A 254 46.46 0.63 0.50
C GLY A 254 47.09 1.93 0.97
N GLN A 255 48.40 1.88 1.31
CA GLN A 255 49.16 3.04 1.79
C GLN A 255 49.72 3.87 0.64
N ASP A 256 49.97 5.15 0.91
CA ASP A 256 50.63 6.07 0.01
C ASP A 256 51.94 5.49 -0.51
N VAL A 257 52.24 5.76 -1.76
CA VAL A 257 53.41 5.19 -2.50
C VAL A 257 54.42 6.27 -2.78
N GLU A 258 55.71 5.90 -2.60
CA GLU A 258 56.87 6.73 -2.96
C GLU A 258 57.72 6.03 -4.01
N ILE A 259 58.09 6.76 -5.06
CA ILE A 259 58.96 6.26 -6.13
C ILE A 259 60.09 7.28 -6.44
N CYS A 260 61.12 6.86 -7.15
CA CYS A 260 62.13 7.77 -7.72
C CYS A 260 61.70 8.25 -9.10
N GLU A 261 62.19 9.43 -9.50
CA GLU A 261 62.03 9.98 -10.85
C GLU A 261 62.41 8.94 -11.92
N GLY A 262 61.54 8.76 -12.94
CA GLY A 262 61.69 7.78 -14.01
C GLY A 262 61.07 6.40 -13.69
N GLN A 263 60.59 6.16 -12.48
CA GLN A 263 59.81 4.95 -12.11
C GLN A 263 58.31 5.19 -12.28
N THR A 264 57.56 4.09 -12.34
CA THR A 264 56.10 4.11 -12.32
C THR A 264 55.54 3.28 -11.16
N ALA A 265 54.40 3.70 -10.65
CA ALA A 265 53.57 2.93 -9.71
C ALA A 265 52.34 2.43 -10.45
N THR A 266 51.88 1.23 -10.09
CA THR A 266 50.60 0.68 -10.54
C THR A 266 49.71 0.49 -9.33
N PHE A 267 48.57 1.16 -9.35
CA PHE A 267 47.50 1.02 -8.34
C PHE A 267 46.53 -0.04 -8.81
N ASP A 268 46.03 -0.85 -7.88
CA ASP A 268 45.05 -1.91 -8.11
C ASP A 268 43.81 -1.64 -7.27
N ALA A 269 42.69 -1.39 -7.91
CA ALA A 269 41.38 -1.20 -7.24
C ALA A 269 40.73 -2.51 -6.79
N GLY A 270 41.38 -3.66 -7.06
CA GLY A 270 40.80 -4.96 -6.77
C GLY A 270 39.79 -5.44 -7.83
N ALA A 271 39.64 -6.75 -7.92
CA ALA A 271 38.68 -7.37 -8.85
C ALA A 271 37.27 -7.44 -8.25
N GLY A 272 36.27 -7.63 -9.11
CA GLY A 272 34.88 -7.91 -8.71
C GLY A 272 33.91 -6.73 -8.83
N TYR A 273 34.37 -5.61 -9.33
CA TYR A 273 33.49 -4.48 -9.66
C TYR A 273 33.12 -4.50 -11.15
N VAL A 274 31.96 -3.94 -11.45
CA VAL A 274 31.44 -3.84 -12.84
C VAL A 274 31.92 -2.59 -13.54
N ASN A 275 32.26 -1.54 -12.78
CA ASN A 275 32.82 -0.28 -13.32
C ASN A 275 33.96 0.24 -12.45
N TYR A 276 34.91 0.93 -13.10
CA TYR A 276 36.02 1.64 -12.49
C TYR A 276 36.10 3.04 -13.08
N LEU A 277 36.42 4.02 -12.27
CA LEU A 277 36.71 5.38 -12.74
C LEU A 277 37.83 6.00 -11.92
N TRP A 278 39.00 6.18 -12.54
CA TRP A 278 40.17 6.83 -11.94
C TRP A 278 40.23 8.32 -12.26
N VAL A 279 40.55 9.10 -11.27
CA VAL A 279 40.76 10.56 -11.38
C VAL A 279 42.08 10.92 -10.70
N PRO A 280 42.98 11.70 -11.35
CA PRO A 280 42.92 12.16 -12.76
C PRO A 280 43.16 11.03 -13.76
N GLY A 281 42.74 11.23 -15.02
CA GLY A 281 43.06 10.33 -16.12
C GLY A 281 41.85 9.72 -16.82
N ASN A 282 40.68 9.69 -16.16
CA ASN A 282 39.43 9.11 -16.69
C ASN A 282 39.64 7.68 -17.26
N VAL A 283 40.40 6.86 -16.51
CA VAL A 283 40.68 5.46 -16.84
C VAL A 283 39.59 4.57 -16.25
N HIS A 284 39.09 3.64 -17.06
CA HIS A 284 38.01 2.69 -16.69
C HIS A 284 38.55 1.25 -16.67
N ASP A 285 39.60 1.02 -15.89
CA ASP A 285 40.25 -0.28 -15.75
C ASP A 285 40.50 -0.56 -14.27
N GLN A 286 40.64 -1.83 -13.88
CA GLN A 286 41.01 -2.22 -12.54
C GLN A 286 42.34 -1.59 -12.10
N TYR A 287 43.28 -1.41 -13.05
CA TYR A 287 44.61 -0.93 -12.79
C TYR A 287 44.84 0.48 -13.34
N TYR A 288 45.60 1.28 -12.60
CA TYR A 288 46.06 2.58 -13.04
C TYR A 288 47.56 2.71 -12.83
N THR A 289 48.29 2.96 -13.91
CA THR A 289 49.76 3.08 -13.88
C THR A 289 50.18 4.51 -14.18
N THR A 290 51.01 5.09 -13.32
CA THR A 290 51.52 6.48 -13.47
C THR A 290 52.90 6.64 -12.89
N GLY A 291 53.67 7.62 -13.39
CA GLY A 291 54.94 8.08 -12.82
C GLY A 291 54.88 9.54 -12.36
N THR A 292 53.70 10.15 -12.33
CA THR A 292 53.52 11.56 -11.97
C THR A 292 53.08 11.69 -10.52
N ALA A 293 53.76 12.53 -9.72
CA ALA A 293 53.37 12.81 -8.36
C ALA A 293 51.96 13.44 -8.31
N GLY A 294 51.14 13.02 -7.33
CA GLY A 294 49.79 13.54 -7.19
C GLY A 294 48.88 12.63 -6.34
N THR A 295 47.65 13.09 -6.17
CA THR A 295 46.58 12.32 -5.52
C THR A 295 45.74 11.66 -6.59
N TYR A 296 45.54 10.36 -6.43
CA TYR A 296 44.74 9.53 -7.32
C TYR A 296 43.57 8.93 -6.57
N SER A 297 42.39 9.01 -7.13
CA SER A 297 41.19 8.39 -6.56
C SER A 297 40.57 7.43 -7.57
N VAL A 298 39.99 6.37 -7.07
CA VAL A 298 39.14 5.48 -7.86
C VAL A 298 37.74 5.48 -7.26
N THR A 299 36.73 5.51 -8.14
CA THR A 299 35.36 5.16 -7.80
C THR A 299 35.01 3.87 -8.53
N VAL A 300 34.52 2.89 -7.79
CA VAL A 300 34.12 1.59 -8.32
C VAL A 300 32.61 1.39 -8.10
N GLU A 301 31.98 0.58 -8.95
CA GLU A 301 30.57 0.20 -8.85
C GLU A 301 30.50 -1.33 -8.78
N ASP A 302 29.76 -1.87 -7.80
CA ASP A 302 29.53 -3.30 -7.69
C ASP A 302 28.33 -3.77 -8.56
N GLU A 303 28.03 -5.08 -8.54
CA GLU A 303 26.92 -5.69 -9.29
C GLU A 303 25.52 -5.21 -8.85
N ASN A 304 25.41 -4.61 -7.67
CA ASN A 304 24.18 -4.05 -7.13
C ASN A 304 24.01 -2.56 -7.45
N GLY A 305 24.97 -1.95 -8.14
CA GLY A 305 25.01 -0.52 -8.44
C GLY A 305 25.52 0.35 -7.28
N CYS A 306 26.13 -0.25 -6.27
CA CYS A 306 26.69 0.50 -5.16
C CYS A 306 28.08 1.04 -5.49
N HIS A 307 28.32 2.31 -5.13
CA HIS A 307 29.56 3.00 -5.40
C HIS A 307 30.44 3.08 -4.16
N TYR A 308 31.74 2.80 -4.35
CA TYR A 308 32.78 2.93 -3.33
C TYR A 308 33.95 3.72 -3.88
N SER A 309 34.62 4.50 -3.06
CA SER A 309 35.77 5.31 -3.49
C SER A 309 36.90 5.21 -2.48
N ASP A 310 38.13 5.25 -2.99
CA ASP A 310 39.33 5.39 -2.15
C ASP A 310 40.37 6.28 -2.87
N THR A 311 41.34 6.75 -2.12
CA THR A 311 42.32 7.75 -2.57
C THR A 311 43.68 7.35 -2.09
N ILE A 312 44.70 7.51 -2.97
CA ILE A 312 46.09 7.22 -2.69
C ILE A 312 47.00 8.38 -3.18
N GLN A 313 48.02 8.70 -2.39
CA GLN A 313 49.04 9.70 -2.73
C GLN A 313 50.27 9.05 -3.35
N LEU A 314 50.74 9.58 -4.48
CA LEU A 314 52.02 9.23 -5.06
C LEU A 314 53.02 10.36 -4.89
N THR A 315 54.13 10.06 -4.21
CA THR A 315 55.26 10.96 -4.10
C THR A 315 56.40 10.52 -5.01
N VAL A 316 56.98 11.45 -5.77
CA VAL A 316 58.11 11.18 -6.66
C VAL A 316 59.33 11.96 -6.16
N HIS A 317 60.37 11.22 -5.79
CA HIS A 317 61.62 11.80 -5.35
C HIS A 317 62.59 12.02 -6.52
N PRO A 318 63.26 13.17 -6.59
CA PRO A 318 64.27 13.43 -7.64
C PRO A 318 65.45 12.47 -7.51
N LEU A 319 66.04 12.12 -8.62
CA LEU A 319 67.28 11.34 -8.62
C LEU A 319 68.42 12.12 -7.92
N PRO A 320 69.26 11.45 -7.12
CA PRO A 320 70.38 12.09 -6.53
C PRO A 320 71.33 12.65 -7.62
N PRO A 321 71.91 13.84 -7.40
CA PRO A 321 72.82 14.42 -8.39
C PRO A 321 74.01 13.46 -8.64
N PRO A 322 74.46 13.37 -9.91
CA PRO A 322 75.61 12.50 -10.25
C PRO A 322 76.85 12.91 -9.43
N LYS A 323 77.46 11.95 -8.73
CA LYS A 323 78.72 12.18 -8.03
C LYS A 323 79.87 12.29 -9.11
N PRO A 324 80.66 13.34 -9.04
CA PRO A 324 81.85 13.47 -9.95
C PRO A 324 82.83 12.30 -9.68
N ILE A 325 83.13 11.55 -10.71
CA ILE A 325 84.15 10.49 -10.65
C ILE A 325 85.50 11.22 -10.62
N LYS A 326 86.20 11.17 -9.46
CA LYS A 326 87.58 11.60 -9.36
C LYS A 326 88.43 10.44 -9.93
N HIS A 327 89.08 10.67 -11.10
CA HIS A 327 90.18 9.87 -11.57
C HIS A 327 91.41 10.24 -10.77
N ASN A 328 92.02 9.33 -10.05
CA ASN A 328 93.36 9.47 -9.48
C ASN A 328 94.43 9.23 -10.55
#